data_964473f690cc8b5fc761e5c9325306d4
#
_entry.id   964473f690cc8b5fc761e5c9325306d4
#
_cell.length_a   1.000
_cell.length_b   1.000
_cell.length_c   1.000
_cell.angle_alpha   90.00
_cell.angle_beta   90.00
_cell.angle_gamma   90.00
#
_symmetry.space_group_name_H-M   'P 1'
#
loop_
_entity.id
_entity.type
_entity.pdbx_description
1 polymer ?
#
loop_
_entity_poly.entity_id
_entity_poly.type
_entity_poly.pdbx_seq_one_letter_code
_entity_poly.pdbx_strand_id
1 'polypeptide(L)'
;MIVSNRINQMFEEMKTWRQELHSIPEIGLEEYETSKYIKSKLSEFNIEFKDGYANTGIVARVKGSQGESDKSIGLRADFDALPMPEKNEFKHKSTNEGMMHACGHDGHTSMLLGAAKYLSENNDFDGSVYFIFQPGEE
;
A
#
# COMPACT_ATOMS: atom_id res chain seq x y z
N MET A 1 -5.75 2.00 -23.41
CA MET A 1 -5.69 2.80 -22.17
C MET A 1 -4.39 3.59 -22.17
N ILE A 2 -4.47 4.90 -22.02
CA ILE A 2 -3.25 5.75 -21.96
C ILE A 2 -2.85 5.81 -20.48
N VAL A 3 -1.74 5.15 -20.15
CA VAL A 3 -1.15 5.26 -18.82
C VAL A 3 -0.40 6.58 -18.72
N SER A 4 -0.60 7.32 -17.64
CA SER A 4 0.12 8.57 -17.41
C SER A 4 1.63 8.34 -17.47
N ASN A 5 2.37 9.24 -18.13
CA ASN A 5 3.83 9.17 -18.17
C ASN A 5 4.44 9.13 -16.77
N ARG A 6 3.84 9.81 -15.80
CA ARG A 6 4.30 9.80 -14.41
C ARG A 6 4.19 8.41 -13.78
N ILE A 7 3.10 7.69 -14.03
CA ILE A 7 2.94 6.30 -13.55
C ILE A 7 3.99 5.39 -14.16
N ASN A 8 4.27 5.53 -15.47
CA ASN A 8 5.33 4.77 -16.11
C ASN A 8 6.72 5.04 -15.49
N GLN A 9 7.00 6.29 -15.12
CA GLN A 9 8.24 6.66 -14.43
C GLN A 9 8.35 6.05 -13.02
N MET A 10 7.21 5.80 -12.36
CA MET A 10 7.15 5.19 -11.04
C MET A 10 7.23 3.66 -11.07
N PHE A 11 7.19 3.03 -12.23
CA PHE A 11 7.07 1.57 -12.36
C PHE A 11 8.17 0.79 -11.62
N GLU A 12 9.44 1.16 -11.80
CA GLU A 12 10.57 0.48 -11.14
C GLU A 12 10.56 0.68 -9.62
N GLU A 13 10.12 1.85 -9.15
CA GLU A 13 9.95 2.15 -7.74
C GLU A 13 8.83 1.29 -7.13
N MET A 14 7.66 1.24 -7.76
CA MET A 14 6.53 0.41 -7.34
C MET A 14 6.86 -1.09 -7.35
N LYS A 15 7.61 -1.54 -8.35
CA LYS A 15 8.13 -2.91 -8.41
C LYS A 15 9.05 -3.22 -7.23
N THR A 16 9.91 -2.27 -6.85
CA THR A 16 10.76 -2.41 -5.67
C THR A 16 9.92 -2.54 -4.41
N TRP A 17 8.91 -1.68 -4.20
CA TRP A 17 8.02 -1.79 -3.04
C TRP A 17 7.30 -3.14 -2.98
N ARG A 18 6.81 -3.61 -4.13
CA ARG A 18 6.16 -4.94 -4.20
C ARG A 18 7.13 -6.05 -3.80
N GLN A 19 8.38 -6.02 -4.22
CA GLN A 19 9.39 -7.01 -3.88
C GLN A 19 9.81 -6.94 -2.40
N GLU A 20 9.92 -5.74 -1.84
CA GLU A 20 10.20 -5.53 -0.42
C GLU A 20 9.05 -6.05 0.45
N LEU A 21 7.79 -5.73 0.11
CA LEU A 21 6.61 -6.26 0.79
C LEU A 21 6.53 -7.79 0.68
N HIS A 22 6.82 -8.35 -0.49
CA HIS A 22 6.83 -9.80 -0.72
C HIS A 22 7.81 -10.53 0.20
N SER A 23 8.92 -9.90 0.52
CA SER A 23 9.96 -10.49 1.38
C SER A 23 9.63 -10.52 2.87
N ILE A 24 8.60 -9.77 3.31
CA ILE A 24 8.19 -9.64 4.72
C ILE A 24 6.73 -10.06 4.95
N PRO A 25 6.26 -11.22 4.45
CA PRO A 25 4.88 -11.62 4.62
C PRO A 25 4.53 -11.86 6.09
N GLU A 26 3.38 -11.37 6.51
CA GLU A 26 2.86 -11.51 7.87
C GLU A 26 1.38 -11.90 7.84
N ILE A 27 0.94 -12.68 8.83
CA ILE A 27 -0.44 -13.17 8.94
C ILE A 27 -1.38 -12.06 9.39
N GLY A 28 -2.62 -12.15 9.00
CA GLY A 28 -3.67 -11.19 9.32
C GLY A 28 -3.76 -10.81 10.80
N LEU A 29 -3.89 -9.51 11.06
CA LEU A 29 -3.92 -8.83 12.36
C LEU A 29 -2.58 -8.82 13.12
N GLU A 30 -1.52 -9.37 12.56
CA GLU A 30 -0.14 -9.37 13.10
C GLU A 30 0.88 -8.78 12.11
N GLU A 31 0.42 -8.00 11.12
CA GLU A 31 1.25 -7.42 10.06
C GLU A 31 2.00 -6.15 10.52
N TYR A 32 2.80 -6.27 11.56
CA TYR A 32 3.47 -5.13 12.21
C TYR A 32 4.56 -4.50 11.35
N GLU A 33 5.45 -5.30 10.75
CA GLU A 33 6.51 -4.79 9.88
C GLU A 33 5.96 -4.29 8.54
N THR A 34 4.95 -4.95 7.99
CA THR A 34 4.23 -4.50 6.79
C THR A 34 3.55 -3.15 7.04
N SER A 35 2.84 -3.00 8.14
CA SER A 35 2.22 -1.73 8.56
C SER A 35 3.26 -0.61 8.73
N LYS A 36 4.39 -0.92 9.37
CA LYS A 36 5.51 0.01 9.53
C LYS A 36 6.11 0.43 8.19
N TYR A 37 6.26 -0.51 7.25
CA TYR A 37 6.72 -0.23 5.90
C TYR A 37 5.77 0.75 5.18
N ILE A 38 4.46 0.48 5.18
CA ILE A 38 3.45 1.34 4.58
C ILE A 38 3.51 2.76 5.18
N LYS A 39 3.57 2.87 6.51
CA LYS A 39 3.69 4.16 7.20
C LYS A 39 4.95 4.94 6.81
N SER A 40 6.08 4.24 6.63
CA SER A 40 7.31 4.89 6.18
C SER A 40 7.17 5.49 4.78
N LYS A 41 6.51 4.79 3.86
CA LYS A 41 6.25 5.30 2.50
C LYS A 41 5.29 6.48 2.49
N LEU A 42 4.21 6.41 3.26
CA LEU A 42 3.28 7.54 3.40
C LEU A 42 3.97 8.78 3.97
N SER A 43 4.87 8.61 4.94
CA SER A 43 5.68 9.68 5.50
C SER A 43 6.67 10.27 4.47
N GLU A 44 7.33 9.42 3.68
CA GLU A 44 8.20 9.87 2.56
C GLU A 44 7.43 10.72 1.54
N PHE A 45 6.16 10.40 1.30
CA PHE A 45 5.28 11.14 0.38
C PHE A 45 4.64 12.39 1.02
N ASN A 46 4.90 12.68 2.29
CA ASN A 46 4.26 13.73 3.07
C ASN A 46 2.73 13.61 3.12
N ILE A 47 2.21 12.39 3.20
CA ILE A 47 0.77 12.10 3.30
C ILE A 47 0.41 11.86 4.77
N GLU A 48 -0.62 12.57 5.24
CA GLU A 48 -1.15 12.37 6.59
C GLU A 48 -1.90 11.02 6.68
N PHE A 49 -1.76 10.34 7.80
CA PHE A 49 -2.46 9.09 8.05
C PHE A 49 -2.79 8.91 9.53
N LYS A 50 -3.73 8.01 9.80
CA LYS A 50 -4.03 7.45 11.12
C LYS A 50 -3.86 5.94 11.04
N ASP A 51 -3.36 5.33 12.10
CA ASP A 51 -3.12 3.89 12.20
C ASP A 51 -3.83 3.28 13.43
N GLY A 52 -3.64 1.97 13.62
CA GLY A 52 -4.24 1.23 14.73
C GLY A 52 -5.65 0.69 14.46
N TYR A 53 -6.19 0.87 13.27
CA TYR A 53 -7.46 0.24 12.88
C TYR A 53 -7.29 -1.27 12.78
N ALA A 54 -8.13 -2.03 13.46
CA ALA A 54 -7.98 -3.49 13.53
C ALA A 54 -6.52 -3.91 13.78
N ASN A 55 -5.88 -3.27 14.76
CA ASN A 55 -4.50 -3.46 15.21
C ASN A 55 -3.43 -2.86 14.29
N THR A 56 -3.37 -3.22 13.02
CA THR A 56 -2.28 -2.85 12.08
C THR A 56 -2.72 -1.98 10.90
N GLY A 57 -4.04 -1.78 10.74
CA GLY A 57 -4.61 -1.04 9.62
C GLY A 57 -4.31 0.45 9.63
N ILE A 58 -4.29 1.04 8.44
CA ILE A 58 -3.92 2.43 8.20
C ILE A 58 -4.95 3.08 7.29
N VAL A 59 -5.33 4.32 7.60
CA VAL A 59 -6.13 5.18 6.73
C VAL A 59 -5.36 6.46 6.48
N ALA A 60 -4.94 6.67 5.23
CA ALA A 60 -4.28 7.88 4.78
C ALA A 60 -5.25 8.78 4.01
N ARG A 61 -4.92 10.06 3.88
CA ARG A 61 -5.75 11.03 3.19
C ARG A 61 -4.91 11.98 2.33
N VAL A 62 -5.37 12.21 1.11
CA VAL A 62 -4.91 13.31 0.26
C VAL A 62 -6.09 14.25 0.03
N LYS A 63 -5.91 15.52 0.40
CA LYS A 63 -6.88 16.57 0.17
C LYS A 63 -6.63 17.24 -1.17
N GLY A 64 -7.69 17.42 -1.95
CA GLY A 64 -7.63 18.18 -3.20
C GLY A 64 -7.38 19.67 -2.97
N SER A 65 -6.79 20.33 -3.96
CA SER A 65 -6.46 21.77 -3.92
C SER A 65 -7.56 22.65 -4.51
N GLN A 66 -8.60 22.09 -5.14
CA GLN A 66 -9.61 22.84 -5.87
C GLN A 66 -10.82 23.30 -5.04
N GLY A 67 -10.90 22.92 -3.77
CA GLY A 67 -12.01 23.32 -2.91
C GLY A 67 -12.09 22.55 -1.62
N GLU A 68 -13.11 22.87 -0.82
CA GLU A 68 -13.38 22.25 0.49
C GLU A 68 -14.72 21.51 0.52
N SER A 69 -15.12 20.90 -0.61
CA SER A 69 -16.35 20.12 -0.62
C SER A 69 -16.24 18.90 0.28
N ASP A 70 -17.36 18.41 0.79
CA ASP A 70 -17.47 17.19 1.58
C ASP A 70 -17.39 15.91 0.75
N LYS A 71 -17.10 16.02 -0.55
CA LYS A 71 -16.94 14.86 -1.44
C LYS A 71 -15.71 14.08 -1.07
N SER A 72 -15.85 12.77 -1.03
CA SER A 72 -14.72 11.87 -0.79
C SER A 72 -14.87 10.56 -1.55
N ILE A 73 -13.72 9.95 -1.84
CA ILE A 73 -13.63 8.61 -2.40
C ILE A 73 -12.65 7.79 -1.56
N GLY A 74 -12.96 6.52 -1.35
CA GLY A 74 -12.07 5.56 -0.69
C GLY A 74 -11.46 4.60 -1.71
N LEU A 75 -10.14 4.44 -1.67
CA LEU A 75 -9.41 3.39 -2.38
C LEU A 75 -8.88 2.40 -1.33
N ARG A 76 -9.05 1.12 -1.57
CA ARG A 76 -8.72 0.07 -0.58
C ARG A 76 -7.73 -0.93 -1.16
N ALA A 77 -6.78 -1.36 -0.35
CA ALA A 77 -5.95 -2.55 -0.57
C ALA A 77 -5.78 -3.30 0.75
N ASP A 78 -5.66 -4.60 0.64
CA ASP A 78 -5.29 -5.53 1.71
C ASP A 78 -3.76 -5.72 1.75
N PHE A 79 -3.21 -6.21 2.87
CA PHE A 79 -1.77 -6.38 2.98
C PHE A 79 -1.30 -7.58 3.81
N ASP A 80 -2.20 -8.43 4.25
CA ASP A 80 -1.87 -9.68 4.93
C ASP A 80 -1.40 -10.78 3.97
N ALA A 81 -0.75 -11.80 4.51
CA ALA A 81 -0.19 -12.92 3.77
C ALA A 81 -0.73 -14.25 4.30
N LEU A 82 -0.41 -15.33 3.59
CA LEU A 82 -0.89 -16.68 3.88
C LEU A 82 0.11 -17.51 4.70
N PRO A 83 -0.37 -18.38 5.62
CA PRO A 83 0.46 -19.30 6.40
C PRO A 83 0.88 -20.51 5.53
N MET A 84 1.75 -20.28 4.56
CA MET A 84 2.26 -21.33 3.69
C MET A 84 3.73 -21.09 3.32
N PRO A 85 4.55 -22.15 3.17
CA PRO A 85 5.95 -21.98 2.83
C PRO A 85 6.13 -21.56 1.38
N GLU A 86 6.97 -20.57 1.14
CA GLU A 86 7.37 -20.18 -0.21
C GLU A 86 8.45 -21.12 -0.76
N LYS A 87 8.23 -21.64 -1.98
CA LYS A 87 9.15 -22.54 -2.68
C LYS A 87 9.94 -21.86 -3.81
N ASN A 88 9.73 -20.57 -4.02
CA ASN A 88 10.46 -19.78 -5.01
C ASN A 88 11.91 -19.56 -4.59
N GLU A 89 12.81 -19.38 -5.59
CA GLU A 89 14.25 -19.18 -5.38
C GLU A 89 14.74 -17.80 -5.81
N PHE A 90 13.84 -16.86 -6.14
CA PHE A 90 14.23 -15.51 -6.50
C PHE A 90 14.70 -14.69 -5.26
N LYS A 91 15.44 -13.61 -5.54
CA LYS A 91 16.10 -12.80 -4.51
C LYS A 91 15.15 -12.22 -3.45
N HIS A 92 13.92 -11.88 -3.83
CA HIS A 92 12.92 -11.25 -2.97
C HIS A 92 11.90 -12.25 -2.37
N LYS A 93 12.25 -13.53 -2.29
CA LYS A 93 11.43 -14.52 -1.61
C LYS A 93 11.23 -14.18 -0.13
N SER A 94 10.20 -14.75 0.47
CA SER A 94 9.88 -14.59 1.89
C SER A 94 11.10 -14.83 2.79
N THR A 95 11.31 -13.92 3.75
CA THR A 95 12.26 -14.08 4.85
C THR A 95 11.60 -14.61 6.12
N ASN A 96 10.27 -14.76 6.12
CA ASN A 96 9.48 -15.28 7.23
C ASN A 96 9.08 -16.72 6.92
N GLU A 97 9.77 -17.69 7.54
CA GLU A 97 9.52 -19.11 7.32
C GLU A 97 8.03 -19.46 7.58
N GLY A 98 7.44 -20.22 6.65
CA GLY A 98 6.04 -20.65 6.75
C GLY A 98 5.01 -19.59 6.39
N MET A 99 5.42 -18.44 5.85
CA MET A 99 4.53 -17.38 5.39
C MET A 99 4.90 -16.94 3.96
N MET A 100 3.90 -16.62 3.16
CA MET A 100 4.10 -16.20 1.77
C MET A 100 2.97 -15.27 1.30
N HIS A 101 3.31 -14.23 0.57
CA HIS A 101 2.34 -13.49 -0.25
C HIS A 101 1.95 -14.31 -1.48
N ALA A 102 0.95 -15.18 -1.35
CA ALA A 102 0.49 -16.08 -2.40
C ALA A 102 -0.87 -15.66 -3.02
N CYS A 103 -1.56 -14.69 -2.43
CA CYS A 103 -2.81 -14.12 -2.98
C CYS A 103 -2.56 -12.87 -3.85
N GLY A 104 -1.51 -12.10 -3.58
CA GLY A 104 -1.17 -10.88 -4.34
C GLY A 104 -1.36 -9.57 -3.58
N HIS A 105 -1.59 -9.61 -2.28
CA HIS A 105 -1.80 -8.42 -1.44
C HIS A 105 -0.58 -7.48 -1.40
N ASP A 106 0.63 -8.01 -1.57
CA ASP A 106 1.85 -7.22 -1.80
C ASP A 106 1.76 -6.33 -3.05
N GLY A 107 1.15 -6.85 -4.11
CA GLY A 107 0.85 -6.10 -5.33
C GLY A 107 -0.26 -5.07 -5.12
N HIS A 108 -1.34 -5.43 -4.43
CA HIS A 108 -2.45 -4.51 -4.10
C HIS A 108 -1.94 -3.32 -3.28
N THR A 109 -1.16 -3.58 -2.24
CA THR A 109 -0.54 -2.54 -1.39
C THR A 109 0.38 -1.64 -2.21
N SER A 110 1.23 -2.22 -3.06
CA SER A 110 2.15 -1.46 -3.92
C SER A 110 1.39 -0.53 -4.90
N MET A 111 0.30 -1.02 -5.49
CA MET A 111 -0.54 -0.20 -6.37
C MET A 111 -1.23 0.94 -5.61
N LEU A 112 -1.71 0.68 -4.39
CA LEU A 112 -2.36 1.71 -3.56
C LEU A 112 -1.35 2.78 -3.11
N LEU A 113 -0.13 2.40 -2.74
CA LEU A 113 0.97 3.34 -2.47
C LEU A 113 1.31 4.19 -3.70
N GLY A 114 1.33 3.58 -4.89
CA GLY A 114 1.53 4.28 -6.15
C GLY A 114 0.44 5.31 -6.42
N ALA A 115 -0.81 4.95 -6.22
CA ALA A 115 -1.96 5.87 -6.33
C ALA A 115 -1.87 7.02 -5.32
N ALA A 116 -1.50 6.71 -4.07
CA ALA A 116 -1.32 7.72 -3.02
C ALA A 116 -0.22 8.73 -3.39
N LYS A 117 0.94 8.24 -3.80
CA LYS A 117 2.06 9.10 -4.25
C LYS A 117 1.65 9.96 -5.44
N TYR A 118 1.05 9.36 -6.48
CA TYR A 118 0.60 10.09 -7.66
C TYR A 118 -0.40 11.21 -7.32
N LEU A 119 -1.41 10.90 -6.51
CA LEU A 119 -2.44 11.88 -6.13
C LEU A 119 -1.94 12.94 -5.15
N SER A 120 -0.92 12.65 -4.36
CA SER A 120 -0.26 13.66 -3.53
C SER A 120 0.54 14.69 -4.35
N GLU A 121 1.12 14.24 -5.47
CA GLU A 121 1.83 15.10 -6.43
C GLU A 121 0.87 15.82 -7.39
N ASN A 122 -0.33 15.28 -7.61
CA ASN A 122 -1.33 15.79 -8.56
C ASN A 122 -2.69 15.91 -7.88
N ASN A 123 -2.78 16.77 -6.89
CA ASN A 123 -3.99 16.95 -6.08
C ASN A 123 -4.96 18.01 -6.65
N ASP A 124 -4.96 18.21 -7.96
CA ASP A 124 -5.81 19.16 -8.69
C ASP A 124 -7.24 18.62 -8.83
N PHE A 125 -7.90 18.41 -7.69
CA PHE A 125 -9.30 17.96 -7.58
C PHE A 125 -9.99 18.61 -6.39
N ASP A 126 -11.32 18.50 -6.32
CA ASP A 126 -12.15 18.94 -5.20
C ASP A 126 -12.46 17.76 -4.25
N GLY A 127 -12.43 18.01 -2.94
CA GLY A 127 -12.72 17.00 -1.94
C GLY A 127 -11.48 16.22 -1.47
N SER A 128 -11.66 14.95 -1.09
CA SER A 128 -10.59 14.13 -0.49
C SER A 128 -10.58 12.72 -1.06
N VAL A 129 -9.37 12.15 -1.17
CA VAL A 129 -9.17 10.72 -1.43
C VAL A 129 -8.61 10.06 -0.17
N TYR A 130 -9.28 9.01 0.29
CA TYR A 130 -8.83 8.18 1.40
C TYR A 130 -8.21 6.90 0.87
N PHE A 131 -7.08 6.50 1.45
CA PHE A 131 -6.36 5.27 1.12
C PHE A 131 -6.45 4.35 2.33
N ILE A 132 -7.16 3.23 2.16
CA ILE A 132 -7.48 2.28 3.23
C ILE A 132 -6.60 1.06 3.04
N PHE A 133 -5.59 0.91 3.90
CA PHE A 133 -4.75 -0.28 3.96
C PHE A 133 -5.36 -1.20 5.02
N GLN A 134 -5.98 -2.29 4.55
CA GLN A 134 -6.76 -3.20 5.38
C GLN A 134 -5.94 -4.42 5.78
N PRO A 135 -5.81 -4.73 7.08
CA PRO A 135 -5.24 -5.98 7.57
C PRO A 135 -6.27 -7.11 7.56
N GLY A 136 -5.80 -8.37 7.65
CA GLY A 136 -6.63 -9.52 7.97
C GLY A 136 -7.78 -9.77 6.99
N GLU A 137 -7.50 -9.81 5.69
CA GLU A 137 -8.51 -10.08 4.66
C GLU A 137 -8.70 -11.59 4.44
N GLU A 138 -7.63 -12.40 4.53
CA GLU A 138 -7.61 -13.85 4.25
C GLU A 138 -8.56 -14.67 5.16
#